data_b62407233ce386f963bbddfd377cc8a3
#
_entry.id   b62407233ce386f963bbddfd377cc8a3
#
_cell.length_a   1.000
_cell.length_b   1.000
_cell.length_c   1.000
_cell.angle_alpha   90.00
_cell.angle_beta   90.00
_cell.angle_gamma   90.00
#
_symmetry.space_group_name_H-M   'P 1'
#
loop_
_entity.id
_entity.type
_entity.pdbx_description
1 polymer ?
#
loop_
_entity_poly.entity_id
_entity_poly.type
_entity_poly.pdbx_seq_one_letter_code
_entity_poly.pdbx_strand_id
1 'polypeptide(L)'
;MAKVDYETQEIDINELANALVENVKGDIKSFNDFIDLDAALNREITIGEIEDGLGSAVDAYIRYWNKCDENIPVEDRKPIKLIIDSCGGFLTDSFTIIDSIKMSKTPVIGICTGNAYSGGFFIFISCDKRIAYPHSSYLFHEGATSNGGTAGQFANYAAFYKKQLNQLKDIVIENTNITEEEYKDIKKDDVWYDAKEAIEKGIVDEIAEEFIV
;
A
#
# COMPACT_ATOMS: atom_id res chain seq x y z
N MET A 1 -44.47 22.16 -4.02
CA MET A 1 -43.18 21.46 -3.94
C MET A 1 -43.06 20.59 -5.17
N ALA A 2 -42.25 21.01 -6.14
CA ALA A 2 -42.00 20.24 -7.34
C ALA A 2 -41.03 19.08 -7.01
N LYS A 3 -41.43 17.84 -7.32
CA LYS A 3 -40.52 16.71 -7.32
C LYS A 3 -39.51 16.91 -8.46
N VAL A 4 -38.25 17.00 -8.15
CA VAL A 4 -37.16 16.90 -9.12
C VAL A 4 -36.99 15.42 -9.41
N ASP A 5 -37.43 14.98 -10.59
CA ASP A 5 -37.10 13.65 -11.11
C ASP A 5 -35.62 13.68 -11.54
N TYR A 6 -34.78 13.01 -10.75
CA TYR A 6 -33.44 12.65 -11.21
C TYR A 6 -33.60 11.40 -12.09
N GLU A 7 -33.75 11.59 -13.39
CA GLU A 7 -33.44 10.51 -14.34
C GLU A 7 -31.95 10.17 -14.16
N THR A 8 -31.67 9.04 -13.56
CA THR A 8 -30.33 8.44 -13.56
C THR A 8 -30.03 8.01 -14.98
N GLN A 9 -29.41 8.90 -15.79
CA GLN A 9 -28.72 8.45 -16.98
C GLN A 9 -27.64 7.45 -16.52
N GLU A 10 -27.76 6.20 -16.92
CA GLU A 10 -26.66 5.24 -16.84
C GLU A 10 -25.51 5.83 -17.68
N ILE A 11 -24.54 6.40 -17.00
CA ILE A 11 -23.31 6.85 -17.63
C ILE A 11 -22.54 5.59 -18.00
N ASP A 12 -22.37 5.32 -19.28
CA ASP A 12 -21.47 4.28 -19.76
C ASP A 12 -20.05 4.65 -19.31
N ILE A 13 -19.56 3.88 -18.32
CA ILE A 13 -18.23 4.10 -17.73
C ILE A 13 -17.13 3.98 -18.78
N ASN A 14 -17.32 3.16 -19.82
CA ASN A 14 -16.37 3.03 -20.92
C ASN A 14 -16.37 4.26 -21.82
N GLU A 15 -17.55 4.85 -22.07
CA GLU A 15 -17.66 6.08 -22.82
C GLU A 15 -17.03 7.26 -22.05
N LEU A 16 -17.26 7.33 -20.75
CA LEU A 16 -16.63 8.33 -19.88
C LEU A 16 -15.12 8.14 -19.80
N ALA A 17 -14.65 6.91 -19.66
CA ALA A 17 -13.21 6.58 -19.64
C ALA A 17 -12.55 6.94 -20.96
N ASN A 18 -13.18 6.63 -22.11
CA ASN A 18 -12.69 7.00 -23.43
C ASN A 18 -12.66 8.52 -23.63
N ALA A 19 -13.70 9.23 -23.19
CA ALA A 19 -13.75 10.69 -23.26
C ALA A 19 -12.69 11.34 -22.36
N LEU A 20 -12.41 10.78 -21.17
CA LEU A 20 -11.33 11.21 -20.30
C LEU A 20 -9.97 10.96 -20.94
N VAL A 21 -9.75 9.79 -21.52
CA VAL A 21 -8.50 9.45 -22.24
C VAL A 21 -8.27 10.38 -23.43
N GLU A 22 -9.30 10.68 -24.23
CA GLU A 22 -9.18 11.64 -25.34
C GLU A 22 -8.90 13.07 -24.86
N ASN A 23 -9.51 13.50 -23.77
CA ASN A 23 -9.23 14.81 -23.18
C ASN A 23 -7.79 14.87 -22.60
N VAL A 24 -7.35 13.81 -21.93
CA VAL A 24 -6.00 13.74 -21.33
C VAL A 24 -4.91 13.62 -22.38
N LYS A 25 -5.16 12.98 -23.54
CA LYS A 25 -4.19 12.94 -24.67
C LYS A 25 -3.73 14.31 -25.10
N GLY A 26 -4.57 15.35 -24.98
CA GLY A 26 -4.21 16.74 -25.26
C GLY A 26 -3.28 17.36 -24.21
N ASP A 27 -3.27 16.81 -23.00
CA ASP A 27 -2.48 17.30 -21.85
C ASP A 27 -1.18 16.52 -21.62
N ILE A 28 -0.99 15.36 -22.27
CA ILE A 28 0.25 14.60 -22.23
C ILE A 28 1.36 15.38 -22.93
N LYS A 29 2.25 15.97 -22.18
CA LYS A 29 3.35 16.81 -22.67
C LYS A 29 4.71 16.15 -22.58
N SER A 30 4.80 15.06 -21.82
CA SER A 30 6.05 14.35 -21.56
C SER A 30 5.83 12.83 -21.57
N PHE A 31 6.93 12.09 -21.68
CA PHE A 31 6.91 10.63 -21.55
C PHE A 31 6.47 10.20 -20.14
N ASN A 32 6.79 11.01 -19.10
CA ASN A 32 6.36 10.72 -17.73
C ASN A 32 4.84 10.82 -17.58
N ASP A 33 4.19 11.85 -18.16
CA ASP A 33 2.73 11.95 -18.13
C ASP A 33 2.05 10.75 -18.78
N PHE A 34 2.68 10.18 -19.83
CA PHE A 34 2.18 8.97 -20.47
C PHE A 34 2.32 7.75 -19.55
N ILE A 35 3.47 7.58 -18.87
CA ILE A 35 3.69 6.48 -17.91
C ILE A 35 2.71 6.59 -16.75
N ASP A 36 2.48 7.78 -16.21
CA ASP A 36 1.55 8.00 -15.09
C ASP A 36 0.11 7.63 -15.48
N LEU A 37 -0.31 7.98 -16.71
CA LEU A 37 -1.62 7.58 -17.22
C LEU A 37 -1.72 6.07 -17.43
N ASP A 38 -0.69 5.45 -18.02
CA ASP A 38 -0.66 4.01 -18.24
C ASP A 38 -0.71 3.24 -16.91
N ALA A 39 0.05 3.68 -15.91
CA ALA A 39 0.01 3.13 -14.55
C ALA A 39 -1.40 3.22 -13.96
N ALA A 40 -2.07 4.38 -14.06
CA ALA A 40 -3.44 4.55 -13.57
C ALA A 40 -4.43 3.61 -14.27
N LEU A 41 -4.33 3.44 -15.61
CA LEU A 41 -5.16 2.52 -16.39
C LEU A 41 -4.87 1.04 -16.04
N ASN A 42 -3.66 0.74 -15.62
CA ASN A 42 -3.23 -0.59 -15.20
C ASN A 42 -3.41 -0.85 -13.70
N ARG A 43 -4.02 0.09 -12.96
CA ARG A 43 -4.24 0.03 -11.50
C ARG A 43 -2.94 -0.13 -10.72
N GLU A 44 -1.90 0.59 -11.15
CA GLU A 44 -0.61 0.61 -10.50
C GLU A 44 -0.44 1.88 -9.68
N ILE A 45 0.02 1.74 -8.46
CA ILE A 45 0.37 2.84 -7.55
C ILE A 45 1.82 2.65 -7.13
N THR A 46 2.66 3.64 -7.37
CA THR A 46 4.04 3.62 -6.88
C THR A 46 4.09 4.11 -5.43
N ILE A 47 4.70 3.33 -4.55
CA ILE A 47 4.95 3.66 -3.16
C ILE A 47 6.46 3.92 -2.99
N GLY A 48 6.81 5.19 -2.97
CA GLY A 48 8.15 5.68 -2.65
C GLY A 48 8.26 6.08 -1.17
N GLU A 49 8.81 7.27 -0.89
CA GLU A 49 8.82 7.82 0.46
C GLU A 49 7.39 8.09 0.95
N ILE A 50 7.08 7.65 2.17
CA ILE A 50 5.73 7.78 2.73
C ILE A 50 5.62 9.13 3.41
N GLU A 51 5.25 10.13 2.60
CA GLU A 51 5.04 11.52 3.04
C GLU A 51 3.62 11.73 3.57
N ASP A 52 3.41 12.88 4.23
CA ASP A 52 2.09 13.31 4.72
C ASP A 52 1.08 13.43 3.57
N GLY A 53 -0.03 12.73 3.70
CA GLY A 53 -1.12 12.70 2.72
C GLY A 53 -1.04 11.57 1.68
N LEU A 54 0.08 10.83 1.58
CA LEU A 54 0.17 9.68 0.68
C LEU A 54 -0.88 8.62 1.02
N GLY A 55 -1.09 8.36 2.30
CA GLY A 55 -2.09 7.40 2.77
C GLY A 55 -3.48 7.73 2.24
N SER A 56 -3.89 8.99 2.32
CA SER A 56 -5.21 9.44 1.82
C SER A 56 -5.33 9.32 0.30
N ALA A 57 -4.25 9.58 -0.44
CA ALA A 57 -4.24 9.45 -1.89
C ALA A 57 -4.40 7.98 -2.32
N VAL A 58 -3.61 7.08 -1.73
CA VAL A 58 -3.68 5.63 -2.01
C VAL A 58 -5.05 5.07 -1.65
N ASP A 59 -5.59 5.44 -0.48
CA ASP A 59 -6.95 5.05 -0.05
C ASP A 59 -8.02 5.46 -1.08
N ALA A 60 -7.92 6.69 -1.62
CA ALA A 60 -8.86 7.17 -2.63
C ALA A 60 -8.83 6.30 -3.90
N TYR A 61 -7.65 5.90 -4.39
CA TYR A 61 -7.52 5.00 -5.55
C TYR A 61 -8.08 3.61 -5.26
N ILE A 62 -7.71 3.01 -4.14
CA ILE A 62 -8.20 1.67 -3.77
C ILE A 62 -9.72 1.67 -3.64
N ARG A 63 -10.32 2.66 -2.98
CA ARG A 63 -11.78 2.81 -2.89
C ARG A 63 -12.43 3.01 -4.26
N TYR A 64 -11.82 3.82 -5.13
CA TYR A 64 -12.34 4.06 -6.48
C TYR A 64 -12.42 2.76 -7.28
N TRP A 65 -11.34 1.97 -7.33
CA TRP A 65 -11.34 0.69 -8.07
C TRP A 65 -12.26 -0.35 -7.45
N ASN A 66 -12.36 -0.40 -6.12
CA ASN A 66 -13.35 -1.25 -5.46
C ASN A 66 -14.80 -0.88 -5.85
N LYS A 67 -15.09 0.41 -6.03
CA LYS A 67 -16.39 0.88 -6.53
C LYS A 67 -16.60 0.50 -8.00
N CYS A 68 -15.60 0.62 -8.84
CA CYS A 68 -15.67 0.18 -10.24
C CYS A 68 -15.97 -1.32 -10.35
N ASP A 69 -15.45 -2.10 -9.41
CA ASP A 69 -15.59 -3.56 -9.38
C ASP A 69 -16.82 -4.05 -8.60
N GLU A 70 -17.71 -3.17 -8.15
CA GLU A 70 -18.82 -3.52 -7.24
C GLU A 70 -19.67 -4.70 -7.74
N ASN A 71 -19.90 -4.77 -9.06
CA ASN A 71 -20.70 -5.81 -9.70
C ASN A 71 -19.86 -6.92 -10.36
N ILE A 72 -18.56 -6.94 -10.17
CA ILE A 72 -17.64 -7.94 -10.72
C ILE A 72 -17.33 -8.97 -9.63
N PRO A 73 -17.49 -10.29 -9.89
CA PRO A 73 -17.02 -11.34 -8.97
C PRO A 73 -15.55 -11.15 -8.61
N VAL A 74 -15.17 -11.45 -7.37
CA VAL A 74 -13.81 -11.16 -6.87
C VAL A 74 -12.72 -11.85 -7.71
N GLU A 75 -12.99 -13.08 -8.14
CA GLU A 75 -12.11 -13.90 -8.98
C GLU A 75 -11.87 -13.33 -10.38
N ASP A 76 -12.76 -12.45 -10.86
CA ASP A 76 -12.67 -11.83 -12.19
C ASP A 76 -12.13 -10.39 -12.14
N ARG A 77 -11.86 -9.87 -10.94
CA ARG A 77 -11.38 -8.50 -10.77
C ARG A 77 -9.92 -8.36 -11.18
N LYS A 78 -9.63 -7.31 -11.95
CA LYS A 78 -8.23 -6.93 -12.20
C LYS A 78 -7.61 -6.47 -10.89
N PRO A 79 -6.48 -7.07 -10.43
CA PRO A 79 -5.87 -6.70 -9.17
C PRO A 79 -5.32 -5.25 -9.20
N ILE A 80 -5.21 -4.67 -8.02
CA ILE A 80 -4.49 -3.41 -7.80
C ILE A 80 -3.03 -3.77 -7.52
N LYS A 81 -2.08 -3.08 -8.15
CA LYS A 81 -0.66 -3.31 -7.95
C LYS A 81 -0.03 -2.15 -7.18
N LEU A 82 0.64 -2.44 -6.07
CA LEU A 82 1.49 -1.49 -5.37
C LEU A 82 2.95 -1.76 -5.74
N ILE A 83 3.54 -0.85 -6.51
CA ILE A 83 4.95 -0.91 -6.90
C ILE A 83 5.77 -0.25 -5.80
N ILE A 84 6.51 -1.04 -5.03
CA ILE A 84 7.14 -0.59 -3.78
C ILE A 84 8.66 -0.49 -3.95
N ASP A 85 9.17 0.73 -3.79
CA ASP A 85 10.59 1.04 -3.60
C ASP A 85 10.66 2.17 -2.56
N SER A 86 10.59 1.80 -1.28
CA SER A 86 10.29 2.71 -0.18
C SER A 86 11.25 2.54 0.99
N CYS A 87 11.85 3.65 1.43
CA CYS A 87 12.57 3.71 2.70
C CYS A 87 11.64 3.86 3.92
N GLY A 88 10.34 3.93 3.73
CA GLY A 88 9.35 4.16 4.77
C GLY A 88 8.93 5.61 4.90
N GLY A 89 8.50 6.03 6.09
CA GLY A 89 8.06 7.39 6.39
C GLY A 89 6.98 7.46 7.47
N PHE A 90 5.95 8.29 7.26
CA PHE A 90 4.92 8.57 8.27
C PHE A 90 4.09 7.33 8.62
N LEU A 91 4.07 7.00 9.91
CA LEU A 91 3.34 5.83 10.43
C LEU A 91 1.82 5.92 10.21
N THR A 92 1.24 7.11 10.34
CA THR A 92 -0.19 7.35 10.13
C THR A 92 -0.61 7.04 8.69
N ASP A 93 0.20 7.47 7.72
CA ASP A 93 -0.04 7.20 6.30
C ASP A 93 0.16 5.73 5.97
N SER A 94 1.19 5.09 6.57
CA SER A 94 1.39 3.66 6.48
C SER A 94 0.16 2.88 6.97
N PHE A 95 -0.38 3.20 8.14
CA PHE A 95 -1.60 2.56 8.64
C PHE A 95 -2.81 2.79 7.73
N THR A 96 -2.97 4.00 7.19
CA THR A 96 -4.08 4.27 6.25
C THR A 96 -3.98 3.37 5.01
N ILE A 97 -2.79 3.18 4.45
CA ILE A 97 -2.57 2.29 3.31
C ILE A 97 -2.84 0.83 3.69
N ILE A 98 -2.33 0.37 4.83
CA ILE A 98 -2.54 -0.99 5.35
C ILE A 98 -4.04 -1.27 5.52
N ASP A 99 -4.76 -0.36 6.16
CA ASP A 99 -6.21 -0.50 6.36
C ASP A 99 -6.95 -0.53 5.02
N SER A 100 -6.56 0.31 4.06
CA SER A 100 -7.16 0.33 2.72
C SER A 100 -6.94 -0.99 1.97
N ILE A 101 -5.74 -1.59 2.08
CA ILE A 101 -5.46 -2.93 1.54
C ILE A 101 -6.36 -3.97 2.20
N LYS A 102 -6.41 -4.01 3.53
CA LYS A 102 -7.20 -4.99 4.29
C LYS A 102 -8.71 -4.86 4.09
N MET A 103 -9.21 -3.66 3.82
CA MET A 103 -10.63 -3.40 3.52
C MET A 103 -10.98 -3.61 2.05
N SER A 104 -10.01 -3.71 1.16
CA SER A 104 -10.22 -3.92 -0.26
C SER A 104 -10.84 -5.30 -0.51
N LYS A 105 -11.89 -5.34 -1.35
CA LYS A 105 -12.43 -6.59 -1.89
C LYS A 105 -11.77 -6.96 -3.22
N THR A 106 -11.15 -6.00 -3.87
CA THR A 106 -10.33 -6.21 -5.07
C THR A 106 -8.93 -6.58 -4.61
N PRO A 107 -8.35 -7.69 -5.07
CA PRO A 107 -7.02 -8.14 -4.64
C PRO A 107 -5.95 -7.06 -4.83
N VAL A 108 -5.06 -6.92 -3.84
CA VAL A 108 -3.94 -5.97 -3.86
C VAL A 108 -2.64 -6.76 -3.88
N ILE A 109 -1.84 -6.56 -4.92
CA ILE A 109 -0.54 -7.20 -5.11
C ILE A 109 0.56 -6.20 -4.78
N GLY A 110 1.45 -6.53 -3.85
CA GLY A 110 2.67 -5.78 -3.58
C GLY A 110 3.82 -6.30 -4.43
N ILE A 111 4.48 -5.43 -5.16
CA ILE A 111 5.65 -5.73 -5.98
C ILE A 111 6.82 -4.89 -5.47
N CYS A 112 7.77 -5.52 -4.77
CA CYS A 112 8.96 -4.83 -4.28
C CYS A 112 10.03 -4.84 -5.38
N THR A 113 10.31 -3.66 -5.94
CA THR A 113 11.27 -3.50 -7.04
C THR A 113 12.68 -3.13 -6.57
N GLY A 114 12.80 -2.60 -5.35
CA GLY A 114 14.07 -2.22 -4.72
C GLY A 114 14.00 -2.47 -3.21
N ASN A 115 13.44 -1.54 -2.49
CA ASN A 115 13.41 -1.56 -1.03
C ASN A 115 11.97 -1.61 -0.49
N ALA A 116 11.75 -2.36 0.57
CA ALA A 116 10.55 -2.23 1.40
C ALA A 116 11.01 -2.10 2.86
N TYR A 117 11.23 -0.86 3.32
CA TYR A 117 11.80 -0.56 4.63
C TYR A 117 10.77 0.12 5.53
N SER A 118 10.84 -0.16 6.85
CA SER A 118 10.05 0.56 7.86
C SER A 118 8.55 0.56 7.50
N GLY A 119 7.91 1.72 7.30
CA GLY A 119 6.53 1.83 6.83
C GLY A 119 6.26 1.04 5.55
N GLY A 120 7.19 1.08 4.58
CA GLY A 120 7.11 0.31 3.33
C GLY A 120 7.09 -1.20 3.54
N PHE A 121 7.83 -1.70 4.53
CA PHE A 121 7.80 -3.11 4.94
C PHE A 121 6.41 -3.53 5.41
N PHE A 122 5.79 -2.76 6.30
CA PHE A 122 4.47 -3.08 6.83
C PHE A 122 3.38 -3.00 5.76
N ILE A 123 3.45 -2.05 4.83
CA ILE A 123 2.55 -1.98 3.68
C ILE A 123 2.73 -3.23 2.81
N PHE A 124 3.96 -3.59 2.49
CA PHE A 124 4.26 -4.74 1.62
C PHE A 124 3.73 -6.06 2.18
N ILE A 125 4.02 -6.36 3.45
CA ILE A 125 3.54 -7.61 4.08
C ILE A 125 2.02 -7.64 4.27
N SER A 126 1.32 -6.51 4.14
CA SER A 126 -0.13 -6.41 4.25
C SER A 126 -0.86 -6.69 2.94
N CYS A 127 -0.15 -6.78 1.81
CA CYS A 127 -0.72 -7.11 0.51
C CYS A 127 -1.17 -8.58 0.45
N ASP A 128 -2.18 -8.87 -0.41
CA ASP A 128 -2.72 -10.22 -0.59
C ASP A 128 -1.73 -11.17 -1.27
N LYS A 129 -0.91 -10.64 -2.19
CA LYS A 129 0.23 -11.34 -2.80
C LYS A 129 1.44 -10.42 -2.81
N ARG A 130 2.62 -10.98 -2.55
CA ARG A 130 3.87 -10.25 -2.36
C ARG A 130 4.95 -10.81 -3.26
N ILE A 131 5.35 -10.01 -4.25
CA ILE A 131 6.32 -10.39 -5.28
C ILE A 131 7.57 -9.54 -5.12
N ALA A 132 8.71 -10.17 -5.13
CA ALA A 132 10.01 -9.54 -4.96
C ALA A 132 10.80 -9.52 -6.28
N TYR A 133 11.49 -8.42 -6.57
CA TYR A 133 12.59 -8.47 -7.53
C TYR A 133 13.80 -9.18 -6.90
N PRO A 134 14.68 -9.82 -7.71
CA PRO A 134 15.76 -10.68 -7.19
C PRO A 134 16.75 -9.99 -6.25
N HIS A 135 16.91 -8.67 -6.35
CA HIS A 135 17.82 -7.87 -5.53
C HIS A 135 17.08 -6.93 -4.56
N SER A 136 15.78 -7.14 -4.36
CA SER A 136 15.03 -6.37 -3.37
C SER A 136 15.49 -6.70 -1.95
N SER A 137 15.30 -5.75 -1.05
CA SER A 137 15.68 -5.89 0.35
C SER A 137 14.60 -5.32 1.27
N TYR A 138 14.59 -5.82 2.50
CA TYR A 138 13.53 -5.58 3.48
C TYR A 138 14.16 -5.17 4.80
N LEU A 139 13.64 -4.11 5.40
CA LEU A 139 14.02 -3.70 6.75
C LEU A 139 12.81 -3.68 7.66
N PHE A 140 12.87 -4.53 8.69
CA PHE A 140 11.99 -4.45 9.85
C PHE A 140 12.64 -3.67 10.99
N HIS A 141 11.94 -2.69 11.53
CA HIS A 141 12.23 -2.02 12.80
C HIS A 141 10.97 -1.35 13.38
N GLU A 142 10.93 -1.16 14.70
CA GLU A 142 9.82 -0.45 15.35
C GLU A 142 9.84 1.07 15.09
N GLY A 143 10.87 1.56 14.41
CA GLY A 143 11.05 2.96 14.07
C GLY A 143 11.43 3.85 15.26
N ALA A 144 11.50 5.14 14.99
CA ALA A 144 11.80 6.16 15.98
C ALA A 144 10.67 7.19 16.03
N THR A 145 10.41 7.74 17.21
CA THR A 145 9.44 8.83 17.37
C THR A 145 9.97 9.89 18.30
N SER A 146 9.50 11.12 18.14
CA SER A 146 9.77 12.21 19.06
C SER A 146 8.50 13.00 19.32
N ASN A 147 8.33 13.47 20.54
CA ASN A 147 7.26 14.40 20.89
C ASN A 147 7.76 15.36 21.97
N GLY A 148 7.32 16.61 21.88
CA GLY A 148 7.62 17.65 22.86
C GLY A 148 6.39 17.99 23.68
N GLY A 149 6.60 18.69 24.82
CA GLY A 149 5.51 19.16 25.68
C GLY A 149 5.80 18.98 27.16
N THR A 150 4.74 19.08 27.99
CA THR A 150 4.84 18.82 29.43
C THR A 150 5.09 17.32 29.69
N ALA A 151 5.61 16.99 30.88
CA ALA A 151 5.83 15.59 31.27
C ALA A 151 4.57 14.71 31.11
N GLY A 152 3.37 15.24 31.43
CA GLY A 152 2.11 14.53 31.25
C GLY A 152 1.75 14.28 29.79
N GLN A 153 1.97 15.26 28.91
CA GLN A 153 1.75 15.12 27.47
C GLN A 153 2.69 14.08 26.86
N PHE A 154 3.97 14.12 27.25
CA PHE A 154 4.96 13.12 26.79
C PHE A 154 4.59 11.70 27.25
N ALA A 155 4.19 11.53 28.53
CA ALA A 155 3.78 10.22 29.04
C ALA A 155 2.54 9.67 28.31
N ASN A 156 1.54 10.51 28.04
CA ASN A 156 0.35 10.11 27.27
C ASN A 156 0.69 9.71 25.83
N TYR A 157 1.57 10.48 25.19
CA TYR A 157 2.02 10.14 23.85
C TYR A 157 2.79 8.83 23.80
N ALA A 158 3.73 8.61 24.73
CA ALA A 158 4.49 7.36 24.81
C ALA A 158 3.57 6.15 25.04
N ALA A 159 2.53 6.29 25.87
CA ALA A 159 1.53 5.24 26.10
C ALA A 159 0.69 4.96 24.84
N PHE A 160 0.36 5.97 24.06
CA PHE A 160 -0.33 5.81 22.77
C PHE A 160 0.58 5.14 21.73
N TYR A 161 1.81 5.62 21.57
CA TYR A 161 2.78 5.07 20.64
C TYR A 161 3.03 3.56 20.90
N LYS A 162 3.10 3.16 22.17
CA LYS A 162 3.20 1.74 22.53
C LYS A 162 2.02 0.89 22.01
N LYS A 163 0.81 1.46 21.91
CA LYS A 163 -0.34 0.77 21.30
C LYS A 163 -0.14 0.59 19.80
N GLN A 164 0.39 1.61 19.12
CA GLN A 164 0.71 1.52 17.69
C GLN A 164 1.79 0.46 17.42
N LEU A 165 2.83 0.37 18.26
CA LEU A 165 3.84 -0.69 18.16
C LEU A 165 3.23 -2.10 18.34
N ASN A 166 2.23 -2.26 19.20
CA ASN A 166 1.52 -3.54 19.30
C ASN A 166 0.72 -3.86 18.03
N GLN A 167 0.10 -2.86 17.39
CA GLN A 167 -0.58 -3.05 16.10
C GLN A 167 0.41 -3.47 15.01
N LEU A 168 1.60 -2.85 14.94
CA LEU A 168 2.66 -3.29 14.01
C LEU A 168 3.10 -4.72 14.28
N LYS A 169 3.23 -5.10 15.57
CA LYS A 169 3.52 -6.48 15.94
C LYS A 169 2.46 -7.44 15.38
N ASP A 170 1.20 -7.13 15.60
CA ASP A 170 0.11 -7.98 15.17
C ASP A 170 0.11 -8.12 13.64
N ILE A 171 0.35 -7.04 12.88
CA ILE A 171 0.52 -7.07 11.43
C ILE A 171 1.65 -8.02 11.00
N VAL A 172 2.81 -8.01 11.67
CA VAL A 172 3.92 -8.92 11.35
C VAL A 172 3.54 -10.37 11.59
N ILE A 173 2.99 -10.66 12.77
CA ILE A 173 2.63 -12.04 13.16
C ILE A 173 1.52 -12.62 12.24
N GLU A 174 0.57 -11.80 11.84
CA GLU A 174 -0.55 -12.24 11.00
C GLU A 174 -0.16 -12.47 9.53
N ASN A 175 0.86 -11.77 9.02
CA ASN A 175 1.17 -11.75 7.60
C ASN A 175 2.51 -12.40 7.24
N THR A 176 3.27 -12.93 8.21
CA THR A 176 4.59 -13.56 7.99
C THR A 176 4.72 -14.86 8.78
N ASN A 177 5.84 -15.57 8.60
CA ASN A 177 6.19 -16.74 9.39
C ASN A 177 6.95 -16.38 10.69
N ILE A 178 7.12 -15.09 10.99
CA ILE A 178 7.82 -14.60 12.18
C ILE A 178 6.92 -14.87 13.40
N THR A 179 7.43 -15.64 14.36
CA THR A 179 6.68 -15.97 15.58
C THR A 179 6.73 -14.83 16.60
N GLU A 180 5.79 -14.83 17.58
CA GLU A 180 5.83 -13.87 18.69
C GLU A 180 7.15 -13.93 19.50
N GLU A 181 7.77 -15.09 19.61
CA GLU A 181 9.03 -15.26 20.32
C GLU A 181 10.17 -14.62 19.53
N GLU A 182 10.26 -14.89 18.24
CA GLU A 182 11.23 -14.28 17.33
C GLU A 182 11.03 -12.77 17.26
N TYR A 183 9.79 -12.27 17.17
CA TYR A 183 9.49 -10.85 17.17
C TYR A 183 10.06 -10.12 18.38
N LYS A 184 10.02 -10.73 19.58
CA LYS A 184 10.60 -10.13 20.80
C LYS A 184 12.09 -9.91 20.72
N ASP A 185 12.78 -10.71 19.93
CA ASP A 185 14.23 -10.59 19.73
C ASP A 185 14.55 -9.56 18.63
N ILE A 186 13.86 -9.62 17.49
CA ILE A 186 14.15 -8.76 16.34
C ILE A 186 13.68 -7.32 16.54
N LYS A 187 12.65 -7.06 17.34
CA LYS A 187 12.09 -5.70 17.51
C LYS A 187 13.04 -4.70 18.18
N LYS A 188 14.15 -5.16 18.73
CA LYS A 188 15.12 -4.32 19.47
C LYS A 188 16.14 -3.65 18.56
N ASP A 189 16.29 -4.17 17.34
CA ASP A 189 17.33 -3.80 16.41
C ASP A 189 16.74 -3.61 15.00
N ASP A 190 17.52 -3.07 14.09
CA ASP A 190 17.22 -3.07 12.67
C ASP A 190 17.53 -4.44 12.09
N VAL A 191 16.52 -5.12 11.53
CA VAL A 191 16.69 -6.45 10.95
C VAL A 191 16.47 -6.39 9.44
N TRP A 192 17.47 -6.85 8.73
CA TRP A 192 17.53 -6.80 7.27
C TRP A 192 17.36 -8.18 6.68
N TYR A 193 16.61 -8.27 5.59
CA TYR A 193 16.42 -9.50 4.83
C TYR A 193 16.70 -9.22 3.36
N ASP A 194 17.42 -10.12 2.69
CA ASP A 194 17.41 -10.19 1.22
C ASP A 194 16.14 -10.90 0.72
N ALA A 195 15.93 -10.94 -0.61
CA ALA A 195 14.74 -11.53 -1.19
C ALA A 195 14.58 -13.04 -0.85
N LYS A 196 15.67 -13.78 -0.68
CA LYS A 196 15.65 -15.23 -0.35
C LYS A 196 15.30 -15.45 1.12
N GLU A 197 15.94 -14.72 2.01
CA GLU A 197 15.61 -14.74 3.44
C GLU A 197 14.16 -14.30 3.67
N ALA A 198 13.68 -13.33 2.90
CA ALA A 198 12.30 -12.85 2.96
C ALA A 198 11.27 -13.92 2.54
N ILE A 199 11.59 -14.81 1.58
CA ILE A 199 10.77 -15.99 1.28
C ILE A 199 10.70 -16.94 2.50
N GLU A 200 11.83 -17.24 3.11
CA GLU A 200 11.89 -18.15 4.26
C GLU A 200 11.07 -17.62 5.46
N LYS A 201 11.08 -16.31 5.63
CA LYS A 201 10.32 -15.62 6.68
C LYS A 201 8.84 -15.37 6.31
N GLY A 202 8.41 -15.75 5.13
CA GLY A 202 7.04 -15.48 4.66
C GLY A 202 6.75 -13.99 4.46
N ILE A 203 7.76 -13.16 4.32
CA ILE A 203 7.65 -11.75 3.98
C ILE A 203 7.30 -11.63 2.49
N VAL A 204 7.89 -12.48 1.66
CA VAL A 204 7.72 -12.58 0.21
C VAL A 204 7.07 -13.91 -0.12
N ASP A 205 6.17 -13.93 -1.11
CA ASP A 205 5.54 -15.17 -1.61
C ASP A 205 6.28 -15.72 -2.83
N GLU A 206 6.90 -14.82 -3.65
CA GLU A 206 7.50 -15.20 -4.93
C GLU A 206 8.60 -14.21 -5.34
N ILE A 207 9.67 -14.71 -5.97
CA ILE A 207 10.68 -13.87 -6.62
C ILE A 207 10.37 -13.85 -8.11
N ALA A 208 10.23 -12.66 -8.69
CA ALA A 208 9.90 -12.48 -10.09
C ALA A 208 11.04 -12.97 -10.99
N GLU A 209 10.70 -13.76 -12.02
CA GLU A 209 11.61 -14.19 -13.09
C GLU A 209 11.48 -13.29 -14.34
N GLU A 210 10.37 -12.55 -14.46
CA GLU A 210 10.07 -11.62 -15.54
C GLU A 210 9.28 -10.43 -15.04
N PHE A 211 9.09 -9.39 -15.87
CA PHE A 211 8.28 -8.25 -15.52
C PHE A 211 6.81 -8.65 -15.32
N ILE A 212 6.21 -8.13 -14.23
CA ILE A 212 4.80 -8.33 -13.92
C ILE A 212 4.02 -7.19 -14.58
N VAL A 213 3.46 -7.45 -15.74
CA VAL A 213 2.66 -6.52 -16.54
C VAL A 213 1.16 -6.72 -16.36
#